data_72101dc059c693395b464fde70875ecf
#
_entry.id   72101dc059c693395b464fde70875ecf
#
_cell.length_a   1.000
_cell.length_b   1.000
_cell.length_c   1.000
_cell.angle_alpha   90.00
_cell.angle_beta   90.00
_cell.angle_gamma   90.00
#
_symmetry.space_group_name_H-M   'P 1'
#
loop_
_entity.id
_entity.type
_entity.pdbx_description
1 polymer ?
#
loop_
_entity_poly.entity_id
_entity_poly.type
_entity_poly.pdbx_seq_one_letter_code
_entity_poly.pdbx_strand_id
1 'polypeptide(L)'
;MRFVIVTGMSGSGKSSVMKILEDDGYFCVDNLPLSLLPTLIQLTEDSSEEIERVALGIDIRGGYRSLKEAAHVLDDLKSRGYTLEILFLEASTSVLVKRYKETRRMHPLAQGGRMDKAIEDERALLSELKKRADYIIDTTTLLIRELKQEIDLSLIHI
;
A
#
# COMPACT_ATOMS: atom_id res chain seq x y z
N MET A 1 -14.01 7.88 11.53
CA MET A 1 -13.68 7.20 10.25
C MET A 1 -12.19 6.87 10.22
N ARG A 2 -11.86 5.67 9.84
CA ARG A 2 -10.50 5.16 9.80
C ARG A 2 -10.03 4.92 8.38
N PHE A 3 -8.87 5.44 8.03
CA PHE A 3 -8.26 5.24 6.72
C PHE A 3 -6.98 4.41 6.85
N VAL A 4 -6.91 3.32 6.12
CA VAL A 4 -5.72 2.48 6.03
C VAL A 4 -5.16 2.61 4.62
N ILE A 5 -3.93 3.11 4.53
CA ILE A 5 -3.22 3.26 3.26
C ILE A 5 -2.37 2.01 3.05
N VAL A 6 -2.69 1.24 2.02
CA VAL A 6 -1.94 0.03 1.68
C VAL A 6 -0.95 0.37 0.58
N THR A 7 0.31 0.22 0.88
CA THR A 7 1.40 0.47 -0.05
C THR A 7 2.50 -0.58 0.13
N GLY A 8 3.54 -0.49 -0.63
CA GLY A 8 4.66 -1.42 -0.52
C GLY A 8 5.24 -1.81 -1.86
N MET A 9 6.14 -2.78 -1.83
CA MET A 9 6.82 -3.28 -3.02
C MET A 9 5.84 -3.88 -4.01
N SER A 10 6.05 -3.64 -5.30
CA SER A 10 5.30 -4.29 -6.37
C SER A 10 5.49 -5.81 -6.26
N GLY A 11 4.40 -6.55 -6.27
CA GLY A 11 4.43 -8.01 -6.08
C GLY A 11 4.49 -8.47 -4.63
N SER A 12 4.43 -7.58 -3.66
CA SER A 12 4.49 -7.93 -2.23
C SER A 12 3.18 -8.45 -1.65
N GLY A 13 2.08 -8.43 -2.42
CA GLY A 13 0.80 -8.95 -1.97
C GLY A 13 -0.28 -7.89 -1.71
N LYS A 14 -0.15 -6.69 -2.24
CA LYS A 14 -1.11 -5.60 -2.02
C LYS A 14 -2.54 -5.99 -2.42
N SER A 15 -2.71 -6.65 -3.56
CA SER A 15 -4.04 -7.09 -4.00
C SER A 15 -4.68 -8.07 -3.04
N SER A 16 -3.90 -9.00 -2.50
CA SER A 16 -4.37 -9.96 -1.49
C SER A 16 -4.78 -9.25 -0.20
N VAL A 17 -3.99 -8.26 0.23
CA VAL A 17 -4.31 -7.45 1.42
C VAL A 17 -5.60 -6.67 1.22
N MET A 18 -5.76 -6.03 0.07
CA MET A 18 -6.99 -5.27 -0.23
C MET A 18 -8.23 -6.17 -0.18
N LYS A 19 -8.11 -7.39 -0.70
CA LYS A 19 -9.21 -8.37 -0.66
C LYS A 19 -9.54 -8.82 0.77
N ILE A 20 -8.52 -9.03 1.59
CA ILE A 20 -8.70 -9.38 3.01
C ILE A 20 -9.42 -8.24 3.74
N LEU A 21 -9.01 -7.01 3.51
CA LEU A 21 -9.64 -5.84 4.13
C LEU A 21 -11.09 -5.67 3.68
N GLU A 22 -11.39 -5.93 2.42
CA GLU A 22 -12.75 -5.92 1.91
C GLU A 22 -13.61 -6.96 2.62
N ASP A 23 -13.09 -8.18 2.79
CA ASP A 23 -13.78 -9.25 3.51
C ASP A 23 -13.99 -8.89 4.99
N ASP A 24 -13.09 -8.09 5.57
CA ASP A 24 -13.20 -7.61 6.95
C ASP A 24 -14.12 -6.38 7.10
N GLY A 25 -14.79 -5.98 6.03
CA GLY A 25 -15.78 -4.91 6.07
C GLY A 25 -15.27 -3.52 5.73
N TYR A 26 -14.05 -3.41 5.21
CA TYR A 26 -13.50 -2.12 4.75
C TYR A 26 -14.08 -1.76 3.38
N PHE A 27 -14.36 -0.49 3.20
CA PHE A 27 -14.61 0.07 1.87
C PHE A 27 -13.25 0.26 1.18
N CYS A 28 -13.04 -0.46 0.07
CA CYS A 28 -11.73 -0.52 -0.57
C CYS A 28 -11.70 0.20 -1.91
N VAL A 29 -10.69 1.03 -2.10
CA VAL A 29 -10.38 1.64 -3.40
C VAL A 29 -8.93 1.32 -3.72
N ASP A 30 -8.71 0.58 -4.80
CA ASP A 30 -7.37 0.20 -5.24
C ASP A 30 -6.88 1.09 -6.40
N ASN A 31 -5.58 1.09 -6.63
CA ASN A 31 -4.94 1.86 -7.71
C ASN A 31 -5.27 3.36 -7.67
N LEU A 32 -5.37 3.91 -6.48
CA LEU A 32 -5.72 5.31 -6.31
C LEU A 32 -4.51 6.21 -6.63
N PRO A 33 -4.63 7.14 -7.58
CA PRO A 33 -3.63 8.19 -7.75
C PRO A 33 -3.57 9.08 -6.51
N LEU A 34 -2.38 9.39 -6.06
CA LEU A 34 -2.18 10.19 -4.85
C LEU A 34 -2.83 11.57 -4.91
N SER A 35 -2.85 12.17 -6.08
CA SER A 35 -3.50 13.47 -6.29
C SER A 35 -4.99 13.45 -5.97
N LEU A 36 -5.63 12.28 -6.01
CA LEU A 36 -7.06 12.13 -5.72
C LEU A 36 -7.33 11.78 -4.25
N LEU A 37 -6.30 11.49 -3.47
CA LEU A 37 -6.47 11.06 -2.08
C LEU A 37 -7.21 12.08 -1.22
N PRO A 38 -6.86 13.37 -1.20
CA PRO A 38 -7.61 14.37 -0.41
C PRO A 38 -9.07 14.47 -0.82
N THR A 39 -9.34 14.44 -2.12
CA THR A 39 -10.71 14.52 -2.66
C THR A 39 -11.54 13.30 -2.24
N LEU A 40 -10.96 12.11 -2.31
CA LEU A 40 -11.66 10.89 -1.91
C LEU A 40 -11.98 10.88 -0.41
N ILE A 41 -11.04 11.31 0.42
CA ILE A 41 -11.25 11.41 1.87
C ILE A 41 -12.40 12.36 2.16
N GLN A 42 -12.43 13.52 1.53
CA GLN A 42 -13.51 14.50 1.71
C GLN A 42 -14.86 13.95 1.25
N LEU A 43 -14.91 13.32 0.09
CA LEU A 43 -16.14 12.71 -0.42
C LEU A 43 -16.66 11.61 0.49
N THR A 44 -15.78 10.84 1.09
CA THR A 44 -16.15 9.76 2.01
C THR A 44 -16.72 10.34 3.32
N GLU A 45 -16.15 11.42 3.83
CA GLU A 45 -16.66 12.09 5.02
C GLU A 45 -18.03 12.74 4.78
N ASP A 46 -18.24 13.32 3.60
CA ASP A 46 -19.49 13.99 3.24
C ASP A 46 -20.58 13.00 2.81
N SER A 47 -20.25 11.71 2.71
CA SER A 47 -21.20 10.66 2.34
C SER A 47 -22.24 10.46 3.44
N SER A 48 -23.50 10.31 3.03
CA SER A 48 -24.60 9.96 3.93
C SER A 48 -24.56 8.47 4.36
N GLU A 49 -23.70 7.68 3.75
CA GLU A 49 -23.48 6.29 4.14
C GLU A 49 -22.57 6.22 5.37
N GLU A 50 -22.88 5.32 6.29
CA GLU A 50 -22.06 5.10 7.49
C GLU A 50 -20.83 4.27 7.13
N ILE A 51 -19.86 4.89 6.46
CA ILE A 51 -18.58 4.25 6.16
C ILE A 51 -17.61 4.59 7.29
N GLU A 52 -17.25 3.59 8.08
CA GLU A 52 -16.38 3.77 9.24
C GLU A 52 -14.92 3.41 8.93
N ARG A 53 -14.68 2.51 7.98
CA ARG A 53 -13.37 1.97 7.66
C ARG A 53 -13.14 1.97 6.16
N VAL A 54 -12.05 2.60 5.74
CA VAL A 54 -11.67 2.75 4.33
C VAL A 54 -10.23 2.25 4.14
N ALA A 55 -10.04 1.39 3.15
CA ALA A 55 -8.72 0.93 2.75
C ALA A 55 -8.40 1.47 1.35
N LEU A 56 -7.25 2.13 1.22
CA LEU A 56 -6.83 2.80 0.00
C LEU A 56 -5.51 2.22 -0.49
N GLY A 57 -5.54 1.58 -1.65
CA GLY A 57 -4.33 1.12 -2.33
C GLY A 57 -3.75 2.25 -3.18
N ILE A 58 -2.52 2.63 -2.88
CA ILE A 58 -1.85 3.71 -3.59
C ILE A 58 -0.99 3.16 -4.72
N ASP A 59 -1.13 3.76 -5.90
CA ASP A 59 -0.31 3.48 -7.06
C ASP A 59 0.90 4.43 -7.10
N ILE A 60 2.10 3.86 -7.24
CA ILE A 60 3.37 4.58 -7.24
C ILE A 60 3.99 4.77 -8.63
N ARG A 61 3.21 4.64 -9.70
CA ARG A 61 3.69 4.72 -11.10
C ARG A 61 4.13 6.12 -11.53
N GLY A 62 4.66 6.92 -10.71
CA GLY A 62 5.09 8.26 -11.08
C GLY A 62 6.55 8.55 -10.76
N GLY A 63 7.28 7.57 -10.24
CA GLY A 63 8.68 7.72 -9.87
C GLY A 63 8.88 8.56 -8.60
N TYR A 64 10.09 9.06 -8.43
CA TYR A 64 10.53 9.75 -7.20
C TYR A 64 9.70 10.98 -6.85
N ARG A 65 9.31 11.75 -7.85
CA ARG A 65 8.53 12.97 -7.65
C ARG A 65 7.15 12.66 -7.05
N SER A 66 6.48 11.64 -7.57
CA SER A 66 5.21 11.17 -7.03
C SER A 66 5.32 10.71 -5.59
N LEU A 67 6.42 10.04 -5.23
CA LEU A 67 6.63 9.56 -3.86
C LEU A 67 6.86 10.70 -2.88
N LYS A 68 7.58 11.73 -3.29
CA LYS A 68 7.76 12.93 -2.47
C LYS A 68 6.45 13.65 -2.23
N GLU A 69 5.64 13.76 -3.27
CA GLU A 69 4.30 14.34 -3.18
C GLU A 69 3.40 13.48 -2.28
N ALA A 70 3.53 12.15 -2.36
CA ALA A 70 2.83 11.20 -1.51
C ALA A 70 3.07 11.46 -0.03
N ALA A 71 4.32 11.49 0.35
CA ALA A 71 4.71 11.74 1.74
C ALA A 71 4.17 13.07 2.23
N HIS A 72 4.24 14.11 1.40
CA HIS A 72 3.73 15.43 1.73
C HIS A 72 2.21 15.44 1.91
N VAL A 73 1.47 14.80 1.02
CA VAL A 73 0.01 14.69 1.10
C VAL A 73 -0.40 13.95 2.37
N LEU A 74 0.27 12.85 2.69
CA LEU A 74 -0.04 12.07 3.89
C LEU A 74 0.25 12.86 5.17
N ASP A 75 1.37 13.56 5.22
CA ASP A 75 1.73 14.40 6.36
C ASP A 75 0.72 15.55 6.53
N ASP A 76 0.30 16.18 5.44
CA ASP A 76 -0.71 17.24 5.45
C ASP A 76 -2.06 16.74 5.99
N LEU A 77 -2.52 15.59 5.53
CA LEU A 77 -3.78 15.00 5.98
C LEU A 77 -3.73 14.65 7.48
N LYS A 78 -2.62 14.09 7.95
CA LYS A 78 -2.42 13.83 9.38
C LYS A 78 -2.45 15.12 10.19
N SER A 79 -1.84 16.18 9.69
CA SER A 79 -1.84 17.48 10.37
C SER A 79 -3.24 18.10 10.47
N ARG A 80 -4.13 17.75 9.57
CA ARG A 80 -5.55 18.19 9.57
C ARG A 80 -6.43 17.38 10.52
N GLY A 81 -5.86 16.40 11.22
CA GLY A 81 -6.58 15.59 12.20
C GLY A 81 -7.22 14.32 11.67
N TYR A 82 -6.98 13.93 10.42
CA TYR A 82 -7.45 12.66 9.89
C TYR A 82 -6.69 11.48 10.49
N THR A 83 -7.41 10.41 10.83
CA THR A 83 -6.81 9.17 11.32
C THR A 83 -6.38 8.33 10.12
N LEU A 84 -5.11 8.45 9.75
CA LEU A 84 -4.50 7.71 8.65
C LEU A 84 -3.46 6.74 9.19
N GLU A 85 -3.56 5.49 8.79
CA GLU A 85 -2.58 4.48 9.14
C GLU A 85 -1.97 3.93 7.84
N ILE A 86 -0.66 3.74 7.84
CA ILE A 86 0.06 3.24 6.67
C ILE A 86 0.49 1.80 6.93
N LEU A 87 -0.01 0.91 6.10
CA LEU A 87 0.38 -0.50 6.08
C LEU A 87 1.34 -0.71 4.91
N PHE A 88 2.59 -1.00 5.21
CA PHE A 88 3.63 -1.22 4.21
C PHE A 88 3.94 -2.71 4.07
N LEU A 89 3.88 -3.21 2.83
CA LEU A 89 4.18 -4.59 2.52
C LEU A 89 5.57 -4.71 1.93
N GLU A 90 6.35 -5.60 2.50
CA GLU A 90 7.71 -5.88 2.09
C GLU A 90 7.87 -7.36 1.74
N ALA A 91 8.82 -7.68 0.89
CA ALA A 91 9.23 -9.04 0.62
C ALA A 91 10.69 -9.04 0.14
N SER A 92 11.38 -10.16 0.29
CA SER A 92 12.76 -10.27 -0.17
C SER A 92 12.85 -10.13 -1.70
N THR A 93 13.97 -9.61 -2.18
CA THR A 93 14.19 -9.41 -3.61
C THR A 93 14.06 -10.73 -4.38
N SER A 94 14.60 -11.82 -3.85
CA SER A 94 14.52 -13.15 -4.50
C SER A 94 13.09 -13.63 -4.66
N VAL A 95 12.23 -13.42 -3.65
CA VAL A 95 10.82 -13.78 -3.70
C VAL A 95 10.05 -12.90 -4.68
N LEU A 96 10.34 -11.62 -4.72
CA LEU A 96 9.71 -10.70 -5.67
C LEU A 96 10.06 -11.06 -7.11
N VAL A 97 11.32 -11.37 -7.39
CA VAL A 97 11.75 -11.84 -8.72
C VAL A 97 10.97 -13.09 -9.12
N LYS A 98 10.86 -14.05 -8.21
CA LYS A 98 10.11 -15.29 -8.44
C LYS A 98 8.64 -15.01 -8.75
N ARG A 99 8.00 -14.15 -7.97
CA ARG A 99 6.59 -13.78 -8.17
C ARG A 99 6.35 -13.13 -9.54
N TYR A 100 7.24 -12.25 -9.99
CA TYR A 100 7.15 -11.66 -11.32
C TYR A 100 7.29 -12.68 -12.42
N LYS A 101 8.20 -13.64 -12.29
CA LYS A 101 8.36 -14.74 -13.25
C LYS A 101 7.12 -15.62 -13.34
N GLU A 102 6.50 -15.93 -12.21
CA GLU A 102 5.28 -16.75 -12.15
C GLU A 102 4.09 -16.06 -12.81
N THR A 103 3.97 -14.74 -12.65
CA THR A 103 2.87 -13.96 -13.24
C THR A 103 3.18 -13.47 -14.64
N ARG A 104 4.38 -13.68 -15.15
CA ARG A 104 4.86 -13.16 -16.43
C ARG A 104 4.73 -11.65 -16.58
N ARG A 105 4.72 -10.94 -15.48
CA ARG A 105 4.68 -9.49 -15.46
C ARG A 105 6.09 -8.92 -15.48
N MET A 106 6.24 -7.76 -16.11
CA MET A 106 7.46 -6.99 -16.03
C MET A 106 7.33 -5.96 -14.91
N HIS A 107 8.38 -5.80 -14.09
CA HIS A 107 8.40 -4.75 -13.07
C HIS A 107 8.28 -3.38 -13.74
N PRO A 108 7.50 -2.42 -13.18
CA PRO A 108 7.33 -1.08 -13.77
C PRO A 108 8.64 -0.33 -14.06
N LEU A 109 9.70 -0.60 -13.31
CA LEU A 109 11.00 0.04 -13.47
C LEU A 109 12.00 -0.79 -14.29
N ALA A 110 11.61 -1.96 -14.79
CA ALA A 110 12.51 -2.90 -15.47
C ALA A 110 12.62 -2.66 -16.99
N GLN A 111 12.56 -1.46 -17.47
CA GLN A 111 12.57 -1.08 -18.91
C GLN A 111 13.72 -1.76 -19.70
N GLY A 112 13.56 -3.05 -20.07
CA GLY A 112 14.55 -3.84 -20.77
C GLY A 112 15.77 -4.21 -19.92
N GLY A 113 15.76 -3.93 -18.60
CA GLY A 113 16.85 -4.20 -17.68
C GLY A 113 16.63 -5.40 -16.77
N ARG A 114 17.52 -5.55 -15.77
CA ARG A 114 17.46 -6.65 -14.82
C ARG A 114 16.34 -6.42 -13.80
N MET A 115 15.57 -7.47 -13.53
CA MET A 115 14.45 -7.45 -12.57
C MET A 115 14.92 -7.16 -11.15
N ASP A 116 16.03 -7.77 -10.72
CA ASP A 116 16.59 -7.56 -9.38
C ASP A 116 16.98 -6.11 -9.13
N LYS A 117 17.58 -5.47 -10.12
CA LYS A 117 17.94 -4.04 -10.04
C LYS A 117 16.68 -3.17 -9.96
N ALA A 118 15.66 -3.46 -10.77
CA ALA A 118 14.41 -2.71 -10.73
C ALA A 118 13.73 -2.80 -9.36
N ILE A 119 13.76 -3.97 -8.73
CA ILE A 119 13.22 -4.16 -7.38
C ILE A 119 14.01 -3.36 -6.35
N GLU A 120 15.34 -3.37 -6.42
CA GLU A 120 16.18 -2.57 -5.51
C GLU A 120 15.96 -1.06 -5.71
N ASP A 121 15.80 -0.62 -6.95
CA ASP A 121 15.49 0.78 -7.25
C ASP A 121 14.15 1.19 -6.67
N GLU A 122 13.13 0.33 -6.79
CA GLU A 122 11.81 0.56 -6.18
C GLU A 122 11.92 0.62 -4.66
N ARG A 123 12.69 -0.27 -4.06
CA ARG A 123 12.90 -0.30 -2.61
C ARG A 123 13.50 1.01 -2.10
N ALA A 124 14.49 1.54 -2.82
CA ALA A 124 15.09 2.82 -2.49
C ALA A 124 14.08 3.96 -2.60
N LEU A 125 13.25 3.97 -3.65
CA LEU A 125 12.21 4.97 -3.85
C LEU A 125 11.16 4.93 -2.75
N LEU A 126 10.77 3.73 -2.30
CA LEU A 126 9.72 3.55 -1.29
C LEU A 126 10.21 3.74 0.15
N SER A 127 11.50 3.95 0.36
CA SER A 127 12.08 4.07 1.71
C SER A 127 11.41 5.15 2.55
N GLU A 128 11.01 6.27 1.96
CA GLU A 128 10.33 7.36 2.68
C GLU A 128 8.93 6.97 3.15
N LEU A 129 8.19 6.21 2.36
CA LEU A 129 6.88 5.69 2.77
C LEU A 129 7.04 4.62 3.85
N LYS A 130 8.04 3.77 3.73
CA LYS A 130 8.33 2.73 4.73
C LYS A 130 8.67 3.35 6.09
N LYS A 131 9.39 4.46 6.12
CA LYS A 131 9.69 5.19 7.36
C LYS A 131 8.44 5.74 8.05
N ARG A 132 7.40 6.05 7.28
CA ARG A 132 6.13 6.57 7.78
C ARG A 132 5.12 5.48 8.10
N ALA A 133 5.45 4.22 7.86
CA ALA A 133 4.52 3.12 8.05
C ALA A 133 4.23 2.88 9.52
N ASP A 134 2.96 2.71 9.85
CA ASP A 134 2.52 2.31 11.17
C ASP A 134 2.67 0.81 11.36
N TYR A 135 2.51 0.06 10.26
CA TYR A 135 2.66 -1.40 10.24
C TYR A 135 3.49 -1.81 9.03
N ILE A 136 4.45 -2.70 9.26
CA ILE A 136 5.26 -3.30 8.20
C ILE A 136 5.06 -4.81 8.26
N ILE A 137 4.57 -5.39 7.15
CA ILE A 137 4.37 -6.82 7.05
C ILE A 137 5.30 -7.37 5.97
N ASP A 138 6.18 -8.28 6.36
CA ASP A 138 7.03 -9.01 5.43
C ASP A 138 6.30 -10.26 4.94
N THR A 139 5.99 -10.31 3.66
CA THR A 139 5.24 -11.41 3.05
C THR A 139 6.12 -12.48 2.41
N THR A 140 7.42 -12.44 2.64
CA THR A 140 8.38 -13.35 2.00
C THR A 140 7.99 -14.83 2.14
N THR A 141 7.57 -15.23 3.33
CA THR A 141 7.24 -16.64 3.64
C THR A 141 5.78 -16.85 4.02
N LEU A 142 4.94 -15.83 3.90
CA LEU A 142 3.55 -15.90 4.36
C LEU A 142 2.64 -16.55 3.31
N LEU A 143 1.83 -17.50 3.76
CA LEU A 143 0.66 -17.98 3.03
C LEU A 143 -0.50 -16.98 3.21
N ILE A 144 -1.51 -17.04 2.35
CA ILE A 144 -2.65 -16.09 2.38
C ILE A 144 -3.33 -16.10 3.75
N ARG A 145 -3.53 -17.27 4.37
CA ARG A 145 -4.15 -17.37 5.69
C ARG A 145 -3.30 -16.74 6.79
N GLU A 146 -1.98 -16.84 6.69
CA GLU A 146 -1.04 -16.23 7.62
C GLU A 146 -1.03 -14.70 7.45
N LEU A 147 -1.10 -14.25 6.21
CA LEU A 147 -1.22 -12.84 5.88
C LEU A 147 -2.49 -12.25 6.49
N LYS A 148 -3.63 -12.95 6.40
CA LYS A 148 -4.88 -12.54 7.04
C LYS A 148 -4.73 -12.38 8.55
N GLN A 149 -4.08 -13.34 9.21
CA GLN A 149 -3.83 -13.27 10.65
C GLN A 149 -2.97 -12.06 11.01
N GLU A 150 -1.91 -11.80 10.27
CA GLU A 150 -1.03 -10.64 10.50
C GLU A 150 -1.77 -9.33 10.33
N ILE A 151 -2.61 -9.21 9.32
CA ILE A 151 -3.43 -8.01 9.09
C ILE A 151 -4.41 -7.81 10.23
N ASP A 152 -5.13 -8.86 10.62
CA ASP A 152 -6.12 -8.79 11.69
C ASP A 152 -5.45 -8.40 13.01
N LEU A 153 -4.28 -8.96 13.33
CA LEU A 153 -3.51 -8.59 14.52
C LEU A 153 -3.00 -7.16 14.47
N SER A 154 -2.52 -6.71 13.31
CA SER A 154 -2.00 -5.35 13.15
C SER A 154 -3.08 -4.30 13.30
N LEU A 155 -4.29 -4.57 12.82
CA LEU A 155 -5.37 -3.59 12.75
C LEU A 155 -6.39 -3.70 13.89
N ILE A 156 -6.34 -4.76 14.69
CA ILE A 156 -7.35 -5.02 15.74
C ILE A 156 -7.26 -4.05 16.92
N HIS A 157 -6.11 -3.46 17.17
CA HIS A 157 -5.86 -2.61 18.34
C HIS A 157 -6.15 -1.13 18.10
N ILE A 158 -6.86 -0.82 17.08
CA ILE A 158 -7.06 0.58 16.73
C ILE A 158 -8.49 0.98 16.81
#